data_8d7159f3384c4a586c97ae1a831e670b
#
_entry.id   8d7159f3384c4a586c97ae1a831e670b
#
_cell.length_a   1.000
_cell.length_b   1.000
_cell.length_c   1.000
_cell.angle_alpha   90.00
_cell.angle_beta   90.00
_cell.angle_gamma   90.00
#
_symmetry.space_group_name_H-M   'P 1'
#
loop_
_entity.id
_entity.type
_entity.pdbx_description
1 polymer ?
#
loop_
_entity_poly.entity_id
_entity_poly.type
_entity_poly.pdbx_seq_one_letter_code
_entity_poly.pdbx_strand_id
1 'polypeptide(L)'
;MFAVIACAMGLSGCSSEDDCATNPEPAGDVTEIKLSAGIQGVATRTPVSTNDNITAPFVASATTGDYTTNAWSSTVTFVASPTPTAALSFSPARYYPVDNSPIYIRGYYPAGTLSGKTVTLAGDGTEDVMLTAQASGTKATAGALSFVFNHLLTQLQFKLVAGAGYPASGVNVTSLVIKQQKTPATLDLNTSSLTYTTKDPVSYTHLTLP
;
A
#
# COMPACT_ATOMS: atom_id res chain seq x y z
N MET A 1 50.95 -54.90 -10.70
CA MET A 1 50.14 -54.92 -9.51
C MET A 1 49.20 -53.71 -9.60
N PHE A 2 47.96 -53.95 -10.00
CA PHE A 2 46.99 -52.93 -10.34
C PHE A 2 46.17 -52.55 -9.09
N ALA A 3 46.02 -51.29 -8.80
CA ALA A 3 45.04 -50.79 -7.83
C ALA A 3 44.05 -49.89 -8.58
N VAL A 4 42.84 -50.38 -8.74
CA VAL A 4 41.69 -49.65 -9.28
C VAL A 4 40.98 -48.95 -8.12
N ILE A 5 40.92 -47.61 -8.15
CA ILE A 5 40.13 -46.83 -7.26
C ILE A 5 38.82 -46.50 -7.99
N ALA A 6 37.72 -47.08 -7.52
CA ALA A 6 36.37 -46.80 -7.99
C ALA A 6 35.87 -45.50 -7.33
N CYS A 7 35.60 -44.50 -8.13
CA CYS A 7 34.95 -43.27 -7.72
C CYS A 7 33.42 -43.47 -7.79
N ALA A 8 32.77 -43.57 -6.66
CA ALA A 8 31.29 -43.63 -6.58
C ALA A 8 30.73 -42.19 -6.74
N MET A 9 30.09 -41.94 -7.87
CA MET A 9 29.29 -40.74 -8.06
C MET A 9 27.94 -40.96 -7.36
N GLY A 10 27.73 -40.23 -6.27
CA GLY A 10 26.42 -40.06 -5.65
C GLY A 10 25.59 -39.04 -6.43
N LEU A 11 24.65 -39.51 -7.24
CA LEU A 11 23.58 -38.70 -7.79
C LEU A 11 22.51 -38.56 -6.69
N SER A 12 22.52 -37.41 -6.01
CA SER A 12 21.36 -36.98 -5.24
C SER A 12 20.43 -36.25 -6.20
N GLY A 13 19.39 -36.94 -6.64
CA GLY A 13 18.28 -36.38 -7.39
C GLY A 13 17.49 -35.43 -6.49
N CYS A 14 17.45 -34.16 -6.80
CA CYS A 14 16.39 -33.29 -6.36
C CYS A 14 15.20 -33.48 -7.28
N SER A 15 14.20 -34.20 -6.80
CA SER A 15 12.85 -34.18 -7.32
C SER A 15 11.99 -33.34 -6.36
N SER A 16 11.68 -32.14 -6.72
CA SER A 16 10.43 -31.46 -6.37
C SER A 16 10.18 -30.41 -7.43
N GLU A 17 9.34 -30.80 -8.38
CA GLU A 17 8.56 -29.85 -9.14
C GLU A 17 7.61 -29.21 -8.14
N ASP A 18 7.83 -27.91 -7.85
CA ASP A 18 6.77 -26.93 -7.68
C ASP A 18 7.39 -25.59 -7.31
N ASP A 19 6.89 -24.57 -7.98
CA ASP A 19 7.05 -23.16 -7.64
C ASP A 19 8.26 -22.41 -8.20
N CYS A 20 8.35 -22.36 -9.52
CA CYS A 20 9.21 -21.44 -10.25
C CYS A 20 8.53 -20.06 -10.45
N ALA A 21 7.83 -19.54 -9.44
CA ALA A 21 7.27 -18.19 -9.44
C ALA A 21 7.80 -17.33 -8.29
N THR A 22 8.84 -17.77 -7.61
CA THR A 22 9.53 -16.96 -6.61
C THR A 22 10.73 -16.29 -7.25
N ASN A 23 10.77 -14.98 -7.09
CA ASN A 23 11.95 -14.15 -7.39
C ASN A 23 13.23 -14.89 -6.96
N PRO A 24 14.08 -15.38 -7.89
CA PRO A 24 15.26 -16.13 -7.50
C PRO A 24 16.11 -15.23 -6.63
N GLU A 25 16.45 -15.70 -5.43
CA GLU A 25 17.43 -15.04 -4.60
C GLU A 25 18.72 -14.98 -5.43
N PRO A 26 19.21 -13.80 -5.81
CA PRO A 26 20.38 -13.71 -6.66
C PRO A 26 21.57 -14.24 -5.87
N ALA A 27 22.20 -15.30 -6.37
CA ALA A 27 23.46 -15.81 -5.82
C ALA A 27 24.53 -14.73 -5.96
N GLY A 28 24.77 -13.95 -4.92
CA GLY A 28 25.72 -12.84 -4.90
C GLY A 28 25.51 -11.93 -3.70
N ASP A 29 26.32 -10.90 -3.60
CA ASP A 29 26.22 -9.85 -2.60
C ASP A 29 24.94 -9.02 -2.85
N VAL A 30 23.82 -9.45 -2.29
CA VAL A 30 22.49 -8.84 -2.42
C VAL A 30 22.19 -7.98 -1.21
N THR A 31 21.64 -6.80 -1.44
CA THR A 31 21.26 -5.87 -0.38
C THR A 31 19.75 -5.71 -0.38
N GLU A 32 19.12 -6.16 0.71
CA GLU A 32 17.67 -6.05 0.88
C GLU A 32 17.24 -4.59 1.04
N ILE A 33 16.12 -4.24 0.42
CA ILE A 33 15.51 -2.92 0.55
C ILE A 33 14.71 -2.89 1.86
N LYS A 34 15.19 -2.13 2.83
CA LYS A 34 14.51 -1.84 4.09
C LYS A 34 13.79 -0.50 4.01
N LEU A 35 12.71 -0.37 4.75
CA LEU A 35 11.92 0.85 4.76
C LEU A 35 11.37 1.16 6.16
N SER A 36 10.92 2.39 6.32
CA SER A 36 10.04 2.80 7.40
C SER A 36 8.75 3.36 6.78
N ALA A 37 7.61 3.10 7.41
CA ALA A 37 6.32 3.58 6.94
C ALA A 37 5.50 4.20 8.06
N GLY A 38 4.75 5.26 7.72
CA GLY A 38 3.83 5.94 8.60
C GLY A 38 2.73 6.63 7.81
N ILE A 39 1.74 7.21 8.51
CA ILE A 39 0.61 7.90 7.91
C ILE A 39 0.54 9.32 8.46
N GLN A 40 0.50 10.32 7.59
CA GLN A 40 0.39 11.71 8.00
C GLN A 40 -0.99 11.98 8.59
N GLY A 41 -1.02 12.58 9.79
CA GLY A 41 -2.26 13.09 10.39
C GLY A 41 -3.22 12.02 10.92
N VAL A 42 -2.72 10.84 11.31
CA VAL A 42 -3.53 9.82 12.00
C VAL A 42 -4.01 10.37 13.34
N ALA A 43 -5.09 11.12 13.31
CA ALA A 43 -5.77 11.60 14.50
C ALA A 43 -7.28 11.38 14.30
N THR A 44 -7.83 10.33 14.89
CA THR A 44 -9.26 10.11 15.24
C THR A 44 -10.33 10.38 14.16
N ARG A 45 -10.02 10.48 12.86
CA ARG A 45 -10.94 11.02 11.84
C ARG A 45 -11.05 10.22 10.55
N THR A 46 -10.40 9.08 10.45
CA THR A 46 -10.32 8.31 9.20
C THR A 46 -10.81 6.89 9.40
N PRO A 47 -11.19 6.17 8.33
CA PRO A 47 -11.35 4.71 8.39
C PRO A 47 -10.11 4.00 8.93
N VAL A 48 -8.93 4.65 8.84
CA VAL A 48 -7.67 4.18 9.43
C VAL A 48 -7.41 4.92 10.72
N SER A 49 -7.40 4.21 11.83
CA SER A 49 -7.14 4.73 13.18
C SER A 49 -5.69 4.52 13.59
N THR A 50 -5.20 5.34 14.55
CA THR A 50 -3.88 5.11 15.16
C THR A 50 -3.82 3.70 15.76
N ASN A 51 -2.73 2.99 15.53
CA ASN A 51 -2.47 1.60 15.91
C ASN A 51 -3.20 0.53 15.08
N ASP A 52 -3.92 0.88 14.02
CA ASP A 52 -4.40 -0.12 13.08
C ASP A 52 -3.24 -0.76 12.31
N ASN A 53 -3.36 -2.05 12.03
CA ASN A 53 -2.43 -2.73 11.14
C ASN A 53 -2.83 -2.46 9.69
N ILE A 54 -1.95 -1.81 8.94
CA ILE A 54 -2.14 -1.47 7.54
C ILE A 54 -1.24 -2.36 6.69
N THR A 55 -1.83 -3.02 5.70
CA THR A 55 -1.08 -3.68 4.64
C THR A 55 -1.22 -2.85 3.37
N ALA A 56 -0.15 -2.19 2.98
CA ALA A 56 -0.12 -1.32 1.82
C ALA A 56 0.72 -1.92 0.69
N PRO A 57 0.24 -1.89 -0.55
CA PRO A 57 1.03 -2.18 -1.72
C PRO A 57 2.06 -1.09 -2.00
N PHE A 58 3.19 -1.53 -2.52
CA PHE A 58 4.25 -0.71 -3.06
C PHE A 58 4.58 -1.18 -4.48
N VAL A 59 4.91 -0.25 -5.32
CA VAL A 59 5.35 -0.49 -6.70
C VAL A 59 6.69 0.18 -6.93
N ALA A 60 7.54 -0.50 -7.67
CA ALA A 60 8.86 -0.01 -8.02
C ALA A 60 9.01 0.14 -9.53
N SER A 61 9.77 1.12 -9.93
CA SER A 61 10.14 1.39 -11.30
C SER A 61 11.65 1.61 -11.43
N ALA A 62 12.21 1.26 -12.57
CA ALA A 62 13.58 1.61 -12.94
C ALA A 62 13.71 3.06 -13.45
N THR A 63 12.59 3.72 -13.75
CA THR A 63 12.52 5.09 -14.25
C THR A 63 11.83 6.00 -13.25
N THR A 64 12.45 7.14 -12.96
CA THR A 64 11.89 8.11 -12.02
C THR A 64 10.53 8.65 -12.49
N GLY A 65 9.55 8.63 -11.58
CA GLY A 65 8.21 9.17 -11.84
C GLY A 65 7.38 8.39 -12.85
N ASP A 66 7.86 7.28 -13.39
CA ASP A 66 7.12 6.48 -14.37
C ASP A 66 6.88 5.06 -13.87
N TYR A 67 5.65 4.79 -13.48
CA TYR A 67 5.14 3.49 -13.04
C TYR A 67 4.32 2.77 -14.13
N THR A 68 4.44 3.19 -15.38
CA THR A 68 3.74 2.54 -16.51
C THR A 68 4.24 1.10 -16.69
N THR A 69 5.56 0.90 -16.55
CA THR A 69 6.16 -0.43 -16.50
C THR A 69 6.80 -0.64 -15.13
N ASN A 70 6.18 -1.51 -14.33
CA ASN A 70 6.64 -1.80 -12.98
C ASN A 70 7.78 -2.82 -13.01
N ALA A 71 8.87 -2.55 -12.31
CA ALA A 71 9.94 -3.52 -12.10
C ALA A 71 9.45 -4.66 -11.18
N TRP A 72 8.70 -4.30 -10.14
CA TRP A 72 8.03 -5.24 -9.24
C TRP A 72 6.93 -4.53 -8.42
N SER A 73 6.06 -5.33 -7.84
CA SER A 73 5.16 -4.90 -6.76
C SER A 73 5.32 -5.80 -5.54
N SER A 74 5.05 -5.28 -4.36
CA SER A 74 5.12 -6.01 -3.10
C SER A 74 4.30 -5.30 -2.04
N THR A 75 4.07 -5.93 -0.90
CA THR A 75 3.31 -5.35 0.20
C THR A 75 4.16 -5.15 1.43
N VAL A 76 3.73 -4.23 2.27
CA VAL A 76 4.32 -4.00 3.61
C VAL A 76 3.18 -3.87 4.60
N THR A 77 3.31 -4.54 5.74
CA THR A 77 2.40 -4.38 6.88
C THR A 77 3.09 -3.56 7.95
N PHE A 78 2.43 -2.52 8.41
CA PHE A 78 2.93 -1.62 9.45
C PHE A 78 1.78 -1.12 10.33
N VAL A 79 2.13 -0.58 11.49
CA VAL A 79 1.15 0.04 12.39
C VAL A 79 0.93 1.49 11.98
N ALA A 80 -0.32 1.88 11.82
CA ALA A 80 -0.71 3.25 11.51
C ALA A 80 -0.23 4.21 12.60
N SER A 81 0.73 5.07 12.28
CA SER A 81 1.36 6.00 13.20
C SER A 81 1.81 7.25 12.44
N PRO A 82 1.70 8.44 13.03
CA PRO A 82 2.26 9.65 12.44
C PRO A 82 3.79 9.62 12.37
N THR A 83 4.43 8.78 13.20
CA THR A 83 5.87 8.54 13.15
C THR A 83 6.13 7.25 12.39
N PRO A 84 6.93 7.27 11.30
CA PRO A 84 7.23 6.07 10.54
C PRO A 84 7.86 4.99 11.41
N THR A 85 7.33 3.78 11.32
CA THR A 85 7.91 2.60 11.96
C THR A 85 9.14 2.16 11.18
N ALA A 86 10.25 1.95 11.86
CA ALA A 86 11.53 1.62 11.25
C ALA A 86 11.71 0.12 10.98
N ALA A 87 12.65 -0.20 10.07
CA ALA A 87 13.16 -1.54 9.77
C ALA A 87 12.10 -2.55 9.30
N LEU A 88 11.16 -2.11 8.46
CA LEU A 88 10.20 -2.97 7.79
C LEU A 88 10.82 -3.63 6.56
N SER A 89 10.32 -4.83 6.23
CA SER A 89 10.65 -5.56 5.00
C SER A 89 9.44 -5.67 4.08
N PHE A 90 9.69 -5.77 2.80
CA PHE A 90 8.67 -6.14 1.82
C PHE A 90 8.28 -7.62 1.97
N SER A 91 7.06 -7.95 1.62
CA SER A 91 6.57 -9.33 1.51
C SER A 91 5.98 -9.54 0.09
N PRO A 92 6.63 -10.33 -0.76
CA PRO A 92 7.96 -10.94 -0.59
C PRO A 92 9.09 -9.91 -0.51
N ALA A 93 10.23 -10.30 0.09
CA ALA A 93 11.42 -9.45 0.22
C ALA A 93 11.89 -8.93 -1.13
N ARG A 94 12.42 -7.70 -1.17
CA ARG A 94 12.92 -7.04 -2.37
C ARG A 94 14.36 -6.55 -2.16
N TYR A 95 15.13 -6.60 -3.23
CA TYR A 95 16.56 -6.31 -3.21
C TYR A 95 16.89 -5.21 -4.21
N TYR A 96 17.93 -4.45 -3.92
CA TYR A 96 18.47 -3.47 -4.87
C TYR A 96 19.06 -4.18 -6.09
N PRO A 97 19.02 -3.56 -7.29
CA PRO A 97 19.69 -4.08 -8.46
C PRO A 97 21.19 -4.30 -8.21
N VAL A 98 21.71 -5.45 -8.66
CA VAL A 98 23.11 -5.85 -8.43
C VAL A 98 24.12 -4.95 -9.16
N ASP A 99 23.69 -4.33 -10.25
CA ASP A 99 24.45 -3.37 -11.06
C ASP A 99 24.47 -1.96 -10.46
N ASN A 100 23.93 -1.79 -9.26
CA ASN A 100 23.78 -0.51 -8.57
C ASN A 100 22.88 0.51 -9.29
N SER A 101 22.08 0.08 -10.25
CA SER A 101 21.05 0.95 -10.85
C SER A 101 20.05 1.44 -9.78
N PRO A 102 19.55 2.67 -9.89
CA PRO A 102 18.55 3.19 -8.97
C PRO A 102 17.21 2.48 -9.14
N ILE A 103 16.52 2.31 -8.03
CA ILE A 103 15.11 1.88 -8.00
C ILE A 103 14.26 2.98 -7.37
N TYR A 104 13.10 3.25 -7.97
CA TYR A 104 12.17 4.28 -7.55
C TYR A 104 10.90 3.60 -7.03
N ILE A 105 10.53 3.87 -5.78
CA ILE A 105 9.48 3.13 -5.09
C ILE A 105 8.41 4.09 -4.61
N ARG A 106 7.15 3.66 -4.70
CA ARG A 106 5.99 4.41 -4.23
C ARG A 106 4.97 3.46 -3.59
N GLY A 107 4.43 3.83 -2.44
CA GLY A 107 3.36 3.10 -1.76
C GLY A 107 2.01 3.76 -2.00
N TYR A 108 0.94 2.96 -2.04
CA TYR A 108 -0.43 3.43 -2.15
C TYR A 108 -1.38 2.60 -1.28
N TYR A 109 -2.54 3.14 -1.01
CA TYR A 109 -3.60 2.47 -0.24
C TYR A 109 -4.97 3.01 -0.69
N PRO A 110 -6.02 2.17 -0.75
CA PRO A 110 -6.07 0.73 -0.49
C PRO A 110 -5.44 -0.10 -1.61
N ALA A 111 -5.38 -1.42 -1.40
CA ALA A 111 -4.88 -2.39 -2.37
C ALA A 111 -5.88 -2.63 -3.49
N GLY A 112 -6.10 -1.67 -4.37
CA GLY A 112 -6.93 -1.82 -5.56
C GLY A 112 -6.29 -2.72 -6.64
N THR A 113 -6.92 -2.82 -7.79
CA THR A 113 -6.35 -3.54 -8.94
C THR A 113 -5.35 -2.65 -9.66
N LEU A 114 -4.07 -3.04 -9.62
CA LEU A 114 -2.98 -2.33 -10.30
C LEU A 114 -2.87 -2.78 -11.75
N SER A 115 -2.86 -1.84 -12.67
CA SER A 115 -2.55 -2.04 -14.09
C SER A 115 -1.62 -0.93 -14.57
N GLY A 116 -0.35 -1.26 -14.81
CA GLY A 116 0.69 -0.26 -15.06
C GLY A 116 0.74 0.77 -13.94
N LYS A 117 0.52 2.03 -14.27
CA LYS A 117 0.50 3.16 -13.32
C LYS A 117 -0.87 3.42 -12.67
N THR A 118 -1.91 2.71 -13.08
CA THR A 118 -3.29 2.97 -12.66
C THR A 118 -3.76 1.94 -11.66
N VAL A 119 -4.23 2.41 -10.51
CA VAL A 119 -4.90 1.59 -9.49
C VAL A 119 -6.39 1.81 -9.61
N THR A 120 -7.15 0.76 -9.90
CA THR A 120 -8.62 0.78 -9.86
C THR A 120 -9.10 0.57 -8.43
N LEU A 121 -9.94 1.47 -7.95
CA LEU A 121 -10.49 1.50 -6.60
C LEU A 121 -11.91 0.91 -6.57
N ALA A 122 -12.39 0.52 -5.39
CA ALA A 122 -13.78 0.02 -5.25
C ALA A 122 -14.80 1.13 -5.50
N GLY A 123 -14.47 2.37 -5.19
CA GLY A 123 -15.29 3.54 -5.50
C GLY A 123 -16.63 3.54 -4.77
N ASP A 124 -16.70 2.93 -3.59
CA ASP A 124 -17.93 2.84 -2.79
C ASP A 124 -18.12 4.02 -1.82
N GLY A 125 -17.09 4.87 -1.69
CA GLY A 125 -17.09 6.05 -0.80
C GLY A 125 -16.67 5.73 0.64
N THR A 126 -16.28 4.50 0.94
CA THR A 126 -15.77 4.10 2.28
C THR A 126 -14.26 4.04 2.33
N GLU A 127 -13.61 4.13 1.17
CA GLU A 127 -12.16 4.01 1.04
C GLU A 127 -11.43 5.26 1.50
N ASP A 128 -10.33 5.05 2.20
CA ASP A 128 -9.36 6.09 2.54
C ASP A 128 -8.18 5.99 1.57
N VAL A 129 -8.18 6.79 0.52
CA VAL A 129 -7.15 6.71 -0.51
C VAL A 129 -5.93 7.52 -0.08
N MET A 130 -4.81 6.82 0.00
CA MET A 130 -3.53 7.41 0.42
C MET A 130 -2.42 7.08 -0.56
N LEU A 131 -1.43 7.95 -0.63
CA LEU A 131 -0.27 7.81 -1.50
C LEU A 131 0.98 8.37 -0.82
N THR A 132 2.13 7.71 -1.04
CA THR A 132 3.41 8.24 -0.57
C THR A 132 4.06 9.14 -1.61
N ALA A 133 5.00 9.98 -1.20
CA ALA A 133 6.00 10.50 -2.12
C ALA A 133 6.84 9.33 -2.68
N GLN A 134 7.45 9.55 -3.85
CA GLN A 134 8.45 8.62 -4.38
C GLN A 134 9.71 8.69 -3.52
N ALA A 135 10.26 7.51 -3.18
CA ALA A 135 11.60 7.38 -2.65
C ALA A 135 12.47 6.57 -3.62
N SER A 136 13.77 6.77 -3.56
CA SER A 136 14.72 6.06 -4.41
C SER A 136 15.96 5.66 -3.63
N GLY A 137 16.63 4.62 -4.09
CA GLY A 137 17.88 4.14 -3.54
C GLY A 137 18.63 3.27 -4.51
N THR A 138 19.87 2.99 -4.18
CA THR A 138 20.76 2.08 -4.90
C THR A 138 21.41 1.13 -3.89
N LYS A 139 21.99 0.05 -4.36
CA LYS A 139 22.76 -0.87 -3.52
C LYS A 139 23.87 -0.16 -2.74
N ALA A 140 24.58 0.78 -3.38
CA ALA A 140 25.69 1.51 -2.76
C ALA A 140 25.25 2.53 -1.69
N THR A 141 24.01 3.02 -1.80
CA THR A 141 23.41 3.98 -0.86
C THR A 141 22.33 3.35 -0.01
N ALA A 142 22.38 2.02 0.16
CA ALA A 142 21.38 1.27 0.87
C ALA A 142 21.19 1.80 2.30
N GLY A 143 19.98 2.23 2.58
CA GLY A 143 19.50 2.68 3.87
C GLY A 143 18.00 2.46 3.95
N ALA A 144 17.40 2.61 5.13
CA ALA A 144 15.94 2.51 5.23
C ALA A 144 15.28 3.67 4.49
N LEU A 145 14.52 3.34 3.45
CA LEU A 145 13.68 4.31 2.75
C LEU A 145 12.51 4.72 3.64
N SER A 146 12.19 6.00 3.69
CA SER A 146 11.10 6.51 4.52
C SER A 146 9.88 6.85 3.66
N PHE A 147 8.72 6.30 4.04
CA PHE A 147 7.46 6.53 3.35
C PHE A 147 6.41 7.06 4.33
N VAL A 148 5.82 8.19 3.99
CA VAL A 148 4.67 8.76 4.70
C VAL A 148 3.49 8.77 3.76
N PHE A 149 2.43 8.06 4.14
CA PHE A 149 1.18 8.04 3.41
C PHE A 149 0.39 9.31 3.68
N ASN A 150 0.02 10.01 2.62
CA ASN A 150 -0.79 11.22 2.67
C ASN A 150 -2.19 10.90 2.16
N HIS A 151 -3.21 11.35 2.90
CA HIS A 151 -4.60 11.21 2.48
C HIS A 151 -4.86 12.08 1.23
N LEU A 152 -5.50 11.50 0.23
CA LEU A 152 -5.90 12.18 -1.00
C LEU A 152 -7.38 12.61 -0.98
N LEU A 153 -8.14 12.16 0.02
CA LEU A 153 -9.56 12.44 0.17
C LEU A 153 -9.82 13.29 1.42
N THR A 154 -10.98 13.96 1.41
CA THR A 154 -11.50 14.70 2.55
C THR A 154 -12.60 13.88 3.22
N GLN A 155 -12.48 13.69 4.51
CA GLN A 155 -13.54 13.09 5.32
C GLN A 155 -14.60 14.13 5.66
N LEU A 156 -15.88 13.77 5.51
CA LEU A 156 -17.01 14.56 5.96
C LEU A 156 -17.51 14.02 7.30
N GLN A 157 -17.66 14.91 8.27
CA GLN A 157 -18.27 14.60 9.57
C GLN A 157 -19.52 15.44 9.74
N PHE A 158 -20.60 14.80 10.21
CA PHE A 158 -21.87 15.45 10.44
C PHE A 158 -22.19 15.45 11.93
N LYS A 159 -22.46 16.63 12.47
CA LYS A 159 -23.02 16.80 13.82
C LYS A 159 -24.47 17.23 13.69
N LEU A 160 -25.38 16.37 14.12
CA LEU A 160 -26.80 16.72 14.18
C LEU A 160 -27.11 17.31 15.54
N VAL A 161 -27.79 18.45 15.55
CA VAL A 161 -28.18 19.16 16.78
C VAL A 161 -29.68 19.37 16.74
N ALA A 162 -30.37 19.01 17.81
CA ALA A 162 -31.80 19.27 17.96
C ALA A 162 -32.04 20.79 17.95
N GLY A 163 -32.96 21.23 17.11
CA GLY A 163 -33.40 22.62 17.08
C GLY A 163 -34.30 22.99 18.30
N ALA A 164 -34.49 24.29 18.51
CA ALA A 164 -35.40 24.77 19.57
C ALA A 164 -36.81 24.20 19.36
N GLY A 165 -37.38 23.62 20.41
CA GLY A 165 -38.72 23.02 20.38
C GLY A 165 -38.75 21.52 20.09
N TYR A 166 -37.62 20.90 19.79
CA TYR A 166 -37.51 19.44 19.69
C TYR A 166 -37.05 18.85 21.03
N PRO A 167 -37.74 17.86 21.56
CA PRO A 167 -37.30 17.18 22.79
C PRO A 167 -35.96 16.46 22.51
N ALA A 168 -35.04 16.51 23.45
CA ALA A 168 -33.75 15.82 23.36
C ALA A 168 -33.87 14.29 23.36
N SER A 169 -35.05 13.75 23.69
CA SER A 169 -35.39 12.33 23.72
C SER A 169 -36.60 12.05 22.83
N GLY A 170 -36.54 10.95 22.09
CA GLY A 170 -37.64 10.44 21.28
C GLY A 170 -37.58 10.77 19.78
N VAL A 171 -36.57 11.49 19.30
CA VAL A 171 -36.34 11.68 17.88
C VAL A 171 -35.10 10.90 17.46
N ASN A 172 -35.29 9.93 16.58
CA ASN A 172 -34.18 9.16 15.99
C ASN A 172 -33.97 9.57 14.53
N VAL A 173 -32.76 9.97 14.18
CA VAL A 173 -32.37 10.13 12.79
C VAL A 173 -32.01 8.77 12.23
N THR A 174 -32.78 8.27 11.29
CA THR A 174 -32.62 6.91 10.74
C THR A 174 -31.62 6.84 9.60
N SER A 175 -31.42 7.94 8.89
CA SER A 175 -30.43 7.99 7.80
C SER A 175 -30.01 9.42 7.48
N LEU A 176 -28.78 9.58 7.01
CA LEU A 176 -28.27 10.78 6.36
C LEU A 176 -27.81 10.36 4.96
N VAL A 177 -28.38 10.98 3.95
CA VAL A 177 -28.09 10.65 2.54
C VAL A 177 -27.43 11.86 1.86
N ILE A 178 -26.24 11.66 1.30
CA ILE A 178 -25.60 12.62 0.42
C ILE A 178 -25.89 12.19 -1.02
N LYS A 179 -26.46 13.11 -1.80
CA LYS A 179 -26.75 12.88 -3.21
C LYS A 179 -25.62 13.40 -4.10
N GLN A 180 -25.46 12.76 -5.27
CA GLN A 180 -24.48 13.16 -6.31
C GLN A 180 -23.04 13.21 -5.78
N GLN A 181 -22.71 12.35 -4.81
CA GLN A 181 -21.37 12.25 -4.30
C GLN A 181 -20.44 11.66 -5.38
N LYS A 182 -19.30 12.31 -5.59
CA LYS A 182 -18.23 11.77 -6.41
C LYS A 182 -17.33 10.89 -5.55
N THR A 183 -17.18 9.63 -5.96
CA THR A 183 -16.28 8.68 -5.30
C THR A 183 -15.07 8.40 -6.18
N PRO A 184 -13.88 8.18 -5.61
CA PRO A 184 -12.70 7.88 -6.40
C PRO A 184 -12.86 6.55 -7.13
N ALA A 185 -12.54 6.54 -8.41
CA ALA A 185 -12.61 5.34 -9.25
C ALA A 185 -11.22 4.80 -9.57
N THR A 186 -10.27 5.68 -9.86
CA THR A 186 -8.88 5.29 -10.13
C THR A 186 -7.90 6.27 -9.52
N LEU A 187 -6.71 5.77 -9.18
CA LEU A 187 -5.54 6.55 -8.77
C LEU A 187 -4.45 6.37 -9.82
N ASP A 188 -3.92 7.46 -10.37
CA ASP A 188 -2.74 7.45 -11.25
C ASP A 188 -1.47 7.68 -10.42
N LEU A 189 -0.57 6.70 -10.42
CA LEU A 189 0.66 6.72 -9.63
C LEU A 189 1.72 7.68 -10.16
N ASN A 190 1.69 8.06 -11.44
CA ASN A 190 2.64 9.01 -12.01
C ASN A 190 2.28 10.43 -11.61
N THR A 191 1.01 10.79 -11.75
CA THR A 191 0.51 12.16 -11.55
C THR A 191 -0.07 12.41 -10.16
N SER A 192 -0.27 11.36 -9.35
CA SER A 192 -0.95 11.43 -8.05
C SER A 192 -2.40 11.90 -8.14
N SER A 193 -3.04 11.76 -9.30
CA SER A 193 -4.38 12.25 -9.56
C SER A 193 -5.42 11.14 -9.39
N LEU A 194 -6.60 11.54 -8.94
CA LEU A 194 -7.78 10.68 -8.84
C LEU A 194 -8.75 10.99 -9.98
N THR A 195 -9.33 9.94 -10.56
CA THR A 195 -10.56 10.07 -11.34
C THR A 195 -11.75 9.72 -10.46
N TYR A 196 -12.91 10.24 -10.78
CA TYR A 196 -14.10 10.09 -9.96
C TYR A 196 -15.28 9.61 -10.81
N THR A 197 -16.12 8.78 -10.19
CA THR A 197 -17.45 8.45 -10.71
C THR A 197 -18.51 9.06 -9.79
N THR A 198 -19.66 9.39 -10.37
CA THR A 198 -20.80 9.84 -9.57
C THR A 198 -21.53 8.60 -9.05
N LYS A 199 -21.65 8.50 -7.73
CA LYS A 199 -22.56 7.56 -7.06
C LYS A 199 -23.72 8.32 -6.43
N ASP A 200 -24.94 7.87 -6.68
CA ASP A 200 -26.14 8.45 -6.11
C ASP A 200 -27.12 7.34 -5.71
N PRO A 201 -27.53 7.25 -4.46
CA PRO A 201 -27.05 7.98 -3.29
C PRO A 201 -25.92 7.27 -2.51
N VAL A 202 -25.05 8.01 -1.83
CA VAL A 202 -24.18 7.47 -0.78
C VAL A 202 -24.93 7.61 0.56
N SER A 203 -25.22 6.49 1.20
CA SER A 203 -25.95 6.46 2.49
C SER A 203 -24.96 6.27 3.64
N TYR A 204 -24.95 7.19 4.57
CA TYR A 204 -24.17 7.09 5.81
C TYR A 204 -25.07 6.57 6.94
N THR A 205 -24.73 5.43 7.52
CA THR A 205 -25.50 4.80 8.61
C THR A 205 -24.90 5.01 9.99
N HIS A 206 -23.69 5.54 10.09
CA HIS A 206 -23.03 5.85 11.36
C HIS A 206 -23.26 7.31 11.75
N LEU A 207 -24.30 7.54 12.53
CA LEU A 207 -24.59 8.80 13.19
C LEU A 207 -24.18 8.69 14.64
N THR A 208 -23.11 9.37 15.05
CA THR A 208 -22.82 9.61 16.46
C THR A 208 -23.69 10.77 16.94
N LEU A 209 -24.72 10.47 17.71
CA LEU A 209 -25.43 11.47 18.47
C LEU A 209 -24.61 11.83 19.71
N PRO A 210 -24.53 13.10 20.08
CA PRO A 210 -23.83 13.54 21.28
C PRO A 210 -24.51 13.07 22.55
#